data_fcfd3cc25f879874a36f5f52e05dfdbc
#
_entry.id   fcfd3cc25f879874a36f5f52e05dfdbc
#
_cell.length_a   1.000
_cell.length_b   1.000
_cell.length_c   1.000
_cell.angle_alpha   90.00
_cell.angle_beta   90.00
_cell.angle_gamma   90.00
#
_symmetry.space_group_name_H-M   'P 1'
#
loop_
_entity.id
_entity.type
_entity.pdbx_description
1 polymer ?
#
loop_
_entity_poly.entity_id
_entity_poly.type
_entity_poly.pdbx_seq_one_letter_code
_entity_poly.pdbx_strand_id
1 'polypeptide(L)'
;MSDTHQIYQGFADRYEALVHREDYQGRLLPAVLAISDLQGKDVLELGAGTGRLTRLLAPLAGRLIGTDLSFHMLSYGKSLLAGSTPDRWAFNLASHLALPYADGSADLVISGWSFCYAAIDQGKNWRDGLEKALSEARRVLRPGGILILIESLGTGFEQPNRPPVLVDYLRYLDEHGFDSTWIRTDYCFKDRAEAEDLTQFFFGEASMPMWDTDAGVIVPECTGLWWQKFNANI
;
A
#
# COMPACT_ATOMS: atom_id res chain seq x y z
N MET A 1 -5.81 -19.91 3.43
CA MET A 1 -5.43 -18.49 3.52
C MET A 1 -5.36 -18.15 4.99
N SER A 2 -4.24 -17.64 5.47
CA SER A 2 -4.22 -17.00 6.79
C SER A 2 -5.27 -15.87 6.78
N ASP A 3 -6.03 -15.73 7.86
CA ASP A 3 -6.99 -14.64 7.97
C ASP A 3 -6.18 -13.34 8.13
N THR A 4 -5.97 -12.62 7.03
CA THR A 4 -5.18 -11.37 7.03
C THR A 4 -5.74 -10.34 8.00
N HIS A 5 -7.05 -10.36 8.26
CA HIS A 5 -7.65 -9.50 9.31
C HIS A 5 -7.13 -9.84 10.70
N GLN A 6 -6.93 -11.13 11.02
CA GLN A 6 -6.35 -11.54 12.31
C GLN A 6 -4.89 -11.06 12.43
N ILE A 7 -4.13 -11.10 11.33
CA ILE A 7 -2.75 -10.57 11.30
C ILE A 7 -2.74 -9.09 11.65
N TYR A 8 -3.61 -8.29 11.01
CA TYR A 8 -3.70 -6.85 11.26
C TYR A 8 -4.24 -6.49 12.66
N GLN A 9 -4.96 -7.41 13.31
CA GLN A 9 -5.49 -7.17 14.66
C GLN A 9 -4.53 -7.57 15.79
N GLY A 10 -3.56 -8.45 15.54
CA GLY A 10 -2.78 -9.02 16.64
C GLY A 10 -1.28 -9.24 16.39
N PHE A 11 -0.78 -9.09 15.15
CA PHE A 11 0.58 -9.49 14.78
C PHE A 11 1.31 -8.39 13.98
N ALA A 12 1.18 -7.13 14.39
CA ALA A 12 1.78 -5.99 13.70
C ALA A 12 3.32 -6.08 13.65
N ASP A 13 3.95 -6.66 14.65
CA ASP A 13 5.39 -6.89 14.74
C ASP A 13 5.88 -7.89 13.68
N ARG A 14 5.18 -9.02 13.54
CA ARG A 14 5.52 -10.01 12.51
C ARG A 14 5.22 -9.51 11.09
N TYR A 15 4.11 -8.79 10.94
CA TYR A 15 3.80 -8.13 9.67
C TYR A 15 4.91 -7.14 9.29
N GLU A 16 5.32 -6.29 10.23
CA GLU A 16 6.41 -5.33 9.99
C GLU A 16 7.73 -6.04 9.66
N ALA A 17 8.05 -7.15 10.35
CA ALA A 17 9.24 -7.93 10.03
C ALA A 17 9.25 -8.42 8.58
N LEU A 18 8.10 -8.80 8.03
CA LEU A 18 7.95 -9.18 6.62
C LEU A 18 8.10 -7.98 5.69
N VAL A 19 7.28 -6.93 5.86
CA VAL A 19 7.24 -5.80 4.91
C VAL A 19 8.51 -4.96 4.94
N HIS A 20 9.28 -5.03 6.04
CA HIS A 20 10.60 -4.39 6.13
C HIS A 20 11.63 -5.06 5.20
N ARG A 21 11.42 -6.31 4.81
CA ARG A 21 12.29 -7.05 3.88
C ARG A 21 11.99 -6.74 2.42
N GLU A 22 10.81 -6.22 2.12
CA GLU A 22 10.37 -5.90 0.76
C GLU A 22 11.00 -4.60 0.27
N ASP A 23 11.15 -4.51 -1.07
CA ASP A 23 11.76 -3.36 -1.74
C ASP A 23 13.20 -3.07 -1.27
N TYR A 24 13.99 -4.12 -1.03
CA TYR A 24 15.37 -3.98 -0.55
C TYR A 24 16.26 -3.14 -1.46
N GLN A 25 15.88 -2.97 -2.72
CA GLN A 25 16.57 -2.13 -3.69
C GLN A 25 16.08 -0.68 -3.71
N GLY A 26 15.03 -0.34 -2.94
CA GLY A 26 14.50 1.01 -2.83
C GLY A 26 13.88 1.56 -4.11
N ARG A 27 13.18 0.73 -4.89
CA ARG A 27 12.59 1.13 -6.18
C ARG A 27 11.22 1.79 -6.04
N LEU A 28 10.54 1.57 -4.92
CA LEU A 28 9.17 2.06 -4.71
C LEU A 28 9.09 3.59 -4.68
N LEU A 29 9.94 4.22 -3.87
CA LEU A 29 9.93 5.68 -3.78
C LEU A 29 10.23 6.37 -5.11
N PRO A 30 11.26 6.01 -5.89
CA PRO A 30 11.48 6.55 -7.23
C PRO A 30 10.27 6.38 -8.16
N ALA A 31 9.57 5.23 -8.11
CA ALA A 31 8.39 4.99 -8.93
C ALA A 31 7.23 5.91 -8.55
N VAL A 32 6.98 6.14 -7.26
CA VAL A 32 5.97 7.11 -6.79
C VAL A 32 6.33 8.52 -7.22
N LEU A 33 7.61 8.93 -7.09
CA LEU A 33 8.07 10.27 -7.47
C LEU A 33 8.02 10.51 -8.98
N ALA A 34 8.11 9.47 -9.80
CA ALA A 34 7.92 9.58 -11.25
C ALA A 34 6.46 9.92 -11.63
N ILE A 35 5.49 9.55 -10.76
CA ILE A 35 4.07 9.87 -10.96
C ILE A 35 3.71 11.24 -10.38
N SER A 36 4.22 11.56 -9.18
CA SER A 36 3.87 12.79 -8.47
C SER A 36 5.03 13.27 -7.60
N ASP A 37 5.46 14.52 -7.80
CA ASP A 37 6.28 15.22 -6.80
C ASP A 37 5.49 15.34 -5.49
N LEU A 38 6.20 15.26 -4.36
CA LEU A 38 5.62 15.31 -3.01
C LEU A 38 5.92 16.63 -2.29
N GLN A 39 6.84 17.45 -2.81
CA GLN A 39 7.31 18.63 -2.12
C GLN A 39 6.19 19.63 -1.82
N GLY A 40 5.98 19.90 -0.55
CA GLY A 40 4.97 20.85 -0.08
C GLY A 40 3.53 20.37 -0.17
N LYS A 41 3.28 19.14 -0.62
CA LYS A 41 1.93 18.59 -0.80
C LYS A 41 1.32 18.07 0.51
N ASP A 42 -0.01 18.21 0.59
CA ASP A 42 -0.84 17.50 1.56
C ASP A 42 -1.14 16.09 1.01
N VAL A 43 -0.57 15.08 1.68
CA VAL A 43 -0.70 13.67 1.29
C VAL A 43 -1.64 12.96 2.26
N LEU A 44 -2.60 12.20 1.73
CA LEU A 44 -3.45 11.29 2.48
C LEU A 44 -3.11 9.84 2.08
N GLU A 45 -2.58 9.08 3.03
CA GLU A 45 -2.28 7.65 2.88
C GLU A 45 -3.45 6.82 3.41
N LEU A 46 -3.98 5.93 2.59
CA LEU A 46 -5.09 5.04 2.93
C LEU A 46 -4.54 3.63 3.19
N GLY A 47 -4.81 3.08 4.37
CA GLY A 47 -4.27 1.80 4.82
C GLY A 47 -2.80 1.90 5.20
N ALA A 48 -2.46 2.83 6.09
CA ALA A 48 -1.07 3.09 6.48
C ALA A 48 -0.40 1.92 7.21
N GLY A 49 -1.19 1.04 7.85
CA GLY A 49 -0.68 -0.11 8.57
C GLY A 49 0.36 0.28 9.63
N THR A 50 1.54 -0.31 9.53
CA THR A 50 2.71 0.01 10.37
C THR A 50 3.52 1.22 9.88
N GLY A 51 3.03 1.94 8.86
CA GLY A 51 3.66 3.17 8.37
C GLY A 51 4.77 2.96 7.34
N ARG A 52 4.72 1.90 6.56
CA ARG A 52 5.72 1.62 5.52
C ARG A 52 5.83 2.76 4.51
N LEU A 53 4.73 3.16 3.87
CA LEU A 53 4.73 4.29 2.94
C LEU A 53 4.92 5.61 3.69
N THR A 54 4.33 5.77 4.87
CA THR A 54 4.53 6.96 5.71
C THR A 54 6.01 7.26 5.91
N ARG A 55 6.84 6.24 6.25
CA ARG A 55 8.30 6.41 6.41
C ARG A 55 9.00 6.91 5.16
N LEU A 56 8.55 6.47 3.99
CA LEU A 56 9.14 6.86 2.72
C LEU A 56 8.71 8.27 2.29
N LEU A 57 7.46 8.62 2.51
CA LEU A 57 6.83 9.81 1.92
C LEU A 57 6.86 11.03 2.85
N ALA A 58 6.70 10.84 4.17
CA ALA A 58 6.64 11.95 5.13
C ALA A 58 7.87 12.88 5.11
N PRO A 59 9.11 12.42 4.90
CA PRO A 59 10.27 13.31 4.78
C PRO A 59 10.19 14.30 3.62
N LEU A 60 9.43 13.97 2.58
CA LEU A 60 9.31 14.75 1.34
C LEU A 60 8.02 15.56 1.27
N ALA A 61 6.93 15.06 1.87
CA ALA A 61 5.63 15.72 1.88
C ALA A 61 5.63 17.03 2.70
N GLY A 62 4.74 17.96 2.37
CA GLY A 62 4.43 19.10 3.21
C GLY A 62 3.76 18.65 4.51
N ARG A 63 2.74 17.81 4.38
CA ARG A 63 2.06 17.09 5.47
C ARG A 63 1.59 15.73 4.98
N LEU A 64 1.66 14.71 5.82
CA LEU A 64 1.12 13.39 5.53
C LEU A 64 0.15 12.97 6.66
N ILE A 65 -1.03 12.49 6.27
CA ILE A 65 -1.95 11.84 7.19
C ILE A 65 -2.14 10.40 6.71
N GLY A 66 -1.74 9.44 7.55
CA GLY A 66 -1.99 8.01 7.32
C GLY A 66 -3.28 7.58 8.01
N THR A 67 -4.12 6.82 7.31
CA THR A 67 -5.35 6.24 7.86
C THR A 67 -5.33 4.73 7.81
N ASP A 68 -5.93 4.08 8.79
CA ASP A 68 -6.14 2.63 8.81
C ASP A 68 -7.38 2.28 9.62
N LEU A 69 -7.95 1.09 9.42
CA LEU A 69 -9.02 0.55 10.26
C LEU A 69 -8.49 -0.10 11.54
N SER A 70 -7.23 -0.52 11.56
CA SER A 70 -6.62 -1.20 12.70
C SER A 70 -5.90 -0.21 13.61
N PHE A 71 -6.47 0.00 14.80
CA PHE A 71 -5.79 0.76 15.86
C PHE A 71 -4.47 0.09 16.28
N HIS A 72 -4.41 -1.24 16.26
CA HIS A 72 -3.21 -2.00 16.60
C HIS A 72 -2.06 -1.69 15.64
N MET A 73 -2.32 -1.72 14.32
CA MET A 73 -1.34 -1.39 13.30
C MET A 73 -0.84 0.05 13.43
N LEU A 74 -1.75 1.02 13.54
CA LEU A 74 -1.39 2.44 13.70
C LEU A 74 -0.59 2.70 14.98
N SER A 75 -0.94 2.03 16.09
CA SER A 75 -0.21 2.18 17.35
C SER A 75 1.21 1.66 17.25
N TYR A 76 1.39 0.51 16.61
CA TYR A 76 2.70 -0.07 16.35
C TYR A 76 3.51 0.84 15.41
N GLY A 77 2.93 1.27 14.29
CA GLY A 77 3.55 2.19 13.35
C GLY A 77 3.97 3.51 13.99
N LYS A 78 3.12 4.06 14.88
CA LYS A 78 3.46 5.27 15.64
C LYS A 78 4.71 5.07 16.52
N SER A 79 4.87 3.89 17.13
CA SER A 79 6.05 3.58 17.93
C SER A 79 7.34 3.51 17.08
N LEU A 80 7.24 2.97 15.86
CA LEU A 80 8.36 2.89 14.92
C LEU A 80 8.78 4.25 14.36
N LEU A 81 7.82 5.14 14.15
CA LEU A 81 8.05 6.48 13.61
C LEU A 81 8.42 7.51 14.68
N ALA A 82 8.38 7.13 15.95
CA ALA A 82 8.73 8.01 17.06
C ALA A 82 10.14 8.59 16.90
N GLY A 83 10.26 9.92 16.90
CA GLY A 83 11.51 10.63 16.71
C GLY A 83 11.94 10.83 15.25
N SER A 84 11.18 10.29 14.28
CA SER A 84 11.36 10.59 12.86
C SER A 84 10.59 11.77 12.40
N THR A 85 10.67 12.75 11.81
CA THR A 85 9.85 13.84 11.26
C THR A 85 8.52 14.11 12.00
N PRO A 86 8.52 14.43 13.30
CA PRO A 86 7.29 14.46 14.13
C PRO A 86 6.21 15.45 13.65
N ASP A 87 6.58 16.54 13.02
CA ASP A 87 5.63 17.61 12.65
C ASP A 87 5.04 17.44 11.23
N ARG A 88 5.40 16.38 10.50
CA ARG A 88 5.00 16.21 9.10
C ARG A 88 4.03 15.07 8.86
N TRP A 89 3.77 14.22 9.85
CA TRP A 89 2.85 13.09 9.72
C TRP A 89 1.95 12.93 10.95
N ALA A 90 0.79 12.32 10.72
CA ALA A 90 -0.14 11.90 11.77
C ALA A 90 -0.88 10.63 11.33
N PHE A 91 -1.35 9.84 12.30
CA PHE A 91 -2.21 8.70 12.05
C PHE A 91 -3.62 8.92 12.59
N ASN A 92 -4.63 8.53 11.81
CA ASN A 92 -6.04 8.56 12.17
C ASN A 92 -6.72 7.23 11.87
N LEU A 93 -7.64 6.84 12.75
CA LEU A 93 -8.50 5.67 12.52
C LEU A 93 -9.61 6.06 11.54
N ALA A 94 -9.64 5.48 10.34
CA ALA A 94 -10.66 5.76 9.34
C ALA A 94 -10.81 4.63 8.33
N SER A 95 -12.03 4.53 7.76
CA SER A 95 -12.35 3.63 6.66
C SER A 95 -12.17 4.33 5.31
N HIS A 96 -11.71 3.60 4.28
CA HIS A 96 -11.70 4.07 2.90
C HIS A 96 -13.10 4.43 2.39
N LEU A 97 -14.14 3.82 2.98
CA LEU A 97 -15.54 4.03 2.60
C LEU A 97 -16.18 5.28 3.20
N ALA A 98 -15.50 5.95 4.16
CA ALA A 98 -15.99 7.15 4.84
C ALA A 98 -14.80 7.90 5.43
N LEU A 99 -14.18 8.76 4.65
CA LEU A 99 -13.02 9.53 5.07
C LEU A 99 -13.43 10.76 5.87
N PRO A 100 -12.92 10.96 7.10
CA PRO A 100 -13.30 12.09 7.97
C PRO A 100 -12.57 13.39 7.59
N TYR A 101 -12.47 13.67 6.30
CA TYR A 101 -11.79 14.85 5.77
C TYR A 101 -12.72 15.65 4.85
N ALA A 102 -12.48 16.96 4.78
CA ALA A 102 -13.22 17.84 3.91
C ALA A 102 -12.94 17.55 2.43
N ASP A 103 -13.88 17.93 1.58
CA ASP A 103 -13.70 17.94 0.13
C ASP A 103 -12.50 18.80 -0.24
N GLY A 104 -11.68 18.34 -1.19
CA GLY A 104 -10.52 19.08 -1.67
C GLY A 104 -9.46 19.38 -0.59
N SER A 105 -9.23 18.46 0.33
CA SER A 105 -8.26 18.62 1.42
C SER A 105 -6.87 18.05 1.15
N ALA A 106 -6.70 17.20 0.11
CA ALA A 106 -5.44 16.55 -0.24
C ALA A 106 -5.01 16.85 -1.67
N ASP A 107 -3.71 16.94 -1.90
CA ASP A 107 -3.10 17.05 -3.24
C ASP A 107 -2.80 15.67 -3.83
N LEU A 108 -2.54 14.70 -2.95
CA LEU A 108 -2.27 13.30 -3.27
C LEU A 108 -3.01 12.39 -2.30
N VAL A 109 -3.74 11.41 -2.85
CA VAL A 109 -4.22 10.24 -2.12
C VAL A 109 -3.42 9.05 -2.59
N ILE A 110 -2.84 8.29 -1.66
CA ILE A 110 -2.04 7.11 -1.97
C ILE A 110 -2.47 5.94 -1.10
N SER A 111 -2.53 4.75 -1.66
CA SER A 111 -2.80 3.52 -0.92
C SER A 111 -1.84 2.43 -1.36
N GLY A 112 -1.21 1.74 -0.42
CA GLY A 112 -0.34 0.61 -0.70
C GLY A 112 -0.91 -0.67 -0.10
N TRP A 113 -1.18 -1.67 -0.96
CA TRP A 113 -1.64 -3.02 -0.59
C TRP A 113 -2.85 -3.03 0.35
N SER A 114 -3.72 -2.03 0.23
CA SER A 114 -4.86 -1.86 1.13
C SER A 114 -6.17 -1.50 0.42
N PHE A 115 -6.12 -0.78 -0.69
CA PHE A 115 -7.33 -0.31 -1.37
C PHE A 115 -8.16 -1.47 -1.94
N CYS A 116 -7.50 -2.56 -2.33
CA CYS A 116 -8.14 -3.79 -2.80
C CYS A 116 -9.14 -4.38 -1.79
N TYR A 117 -8.97 -4.16 -0.48
CA TYR A 117 -9.90 -4.65 0.53
C TYR A 117 -11.28 -3.99 0.44
N ALA A 118 -11.39 -2.78 -0.08
CA ALA A 118 -12.68 -2.17 -0.38
C ALA A 118 -13.51 -2.98 -1.40
N ALA A 119 -12.82 -3.77 -2.24
CA ALA A 119 -13.45 -4.70 -3.17
C ALA A 119 -13.57 -6.11 -2.56
N ILE A 120 -12.47 -6.69 -2.05
CA ILE A 120 -12.39 -8.08 -1.60
C ILE A 120 -13.40 -8.36 -0.47
N ASP A 121 -13.51 -7.47 0.51
CA ASP A 121 -14.35 -7.65 1.70
C ASP A 121 -15.85 -7.58 1.41
N GLN A 122 -16.25 -7.06 0.26
CA GLN A 122 -17.67 -6.95 -0.14
C GLN A 122 -18.19 -8.19 -0.91
N GLY A 123 -17.34 -9.16 -1.20
CA GLY A 123 -17.72 -10.38 -1.90
C GLY A 123 -18.46 -10.09 -3.22
N LYS A 124 -19.72 -10.50 -3.34
CA LYS A 124 -20.51 -10.26 -4.57
C LYS A 124 -20.78 -8.79 -4.88
N ASN A 125 -20.74 -7.92 -3.88
CA ASN A 125 -20.96 -6.48 -4.02
C ASN A 125 -19.63 -5.69 -4.12
N TRP A 126 -18.56 -6.34 -4.52
CA TRP A 126 -17.22 -5.79 -4.56
C TRP A 126 -17.12 -4.46 -5.33
N ARG A 127 -17.91 -4.29 -6.41
CA ARG A 127 -17.93 -3.06 -7.19
C ARG A 127 -18.49 -1.88 -6.39
N ASP A 128 -19.54 -2.09 -5.63
CA ASP A 128 -20.17 -1.02 -4.82
C ASP A 128 -19.17 -0.51 -3.75
N GLY A 129 -18.44 -1.42 -3.12
CA GLY A 129 -17.39 -1.07 -2.16
C GLY A 129 -16.24 -0.30 -2.80
N LEU A 130 -15.75 -0.78 -3.95
CA LEU A 130 -14.69 -0.13 -4.70
C LEU A 130 -15.11 1.27 -5.18
N GLU A 131 -16.29 1.40 -5.80
CA GLU A 131 -16.82 2.67 -6.28
C GLU A 131 -17.00 3.69 -5.14
N LYS A 132 -17.46 3.23 -3.98
CA LYS A 132 -17.58 4.08 -2.80
C LYS A 132 -16.21 4.57 -2.31
N ALA A 133 -15.22 3.68 -2.22
CA ALA A 133 -13.86 4.07 -1.83
C ALA A 133 -13.22 5.04 -2.85
N LEU A 134 -13.41 4.79 -4.14
CA LEU A 134 -12.96 5.70 -5.21
C LEU A 134 -13.67 7.06 -5.12
N SER A 135 -14.98 7.07 -4.83
CA SER A 135 -15.74 8.31 -4.63
C SER A 135 -15.19 9.13 -3.46
N GLU A 136 -14.89 8.50 -2.33
CA GLU A 136 -14.29 9.17 -1.17
C GLU A 136 -12.88 9.69 -1.46
N ALA A 137 -12.04 8.88 -2.11
CA ALA A 137 -10.70 9.32 -2.52
C ALA A 137 -10.77 10.54 -3.47
N ARG A 138 -11.70 10.53 -4.44
CA ARG A 138 -11.94 11.65 -5.35
C ARG A 138 -12.45 12.90 -4.61
N ARG A 139 -13.38 12.73 -3.69
CA ARG A 139 -13.98 13.82 -2.92
C ARG A 139 -12.94 14.62 -2.14
N VAL A 140 -12.01 13.92 -1.50
CA VAL A 140 -10.96 14.56 -0.69
C VAL A 140 -9.82 15.15 -1.52
N LEU A 141 -9.67 14.77 -2.78
CA LEU A 141 -8.66 15.33 -3.68
C LEU A 141 -9.04 16.75 -4.14
N ARG A 142 -8.05 17.62 -4.14
CA ARG A 142 -8.15 18.94 -4.79
C ARG A 142 -8.26 18.78 -6.32
N PRO A 143 -8.84 19.77 -7.02
CA PRO A 143 -8.72 19.82 -8.48
C PRO A 143 -7.27 19.72 -8.93
N GLY A 144 -6.98 18.80 -9.84
CA GLY A 144 -5.62 18.46 -10.28
C GLY A 144 -4.87 17.49 -9.38
N GLY A 145 -5.47 17.04 -8.27
CA GLY A 145 -4.92 16.04 -7.39
C GLY A 145 -4.82 14.66 -8.04
N ILE A 146 -4.02 13.79 -7.45
CA ILE A 146 -3.70 12.45 -7.98
C ILE A 146 -4.06 11.39 -6.96
N LEU A 147 -4.71 10.31 -7.43
CA LEU A 147 -4.84 9.05 -6.68
C LEU A 147 -3.80 8.06 -7.19
N ILE A 148 -3.03 7.47 -6.28
CA ILE A 148 -2.07 6.38 -6.57
C ILE A 148 -2.48 5.14 -5.78
N LEU A 149 -2.65 4.01 -6.46
CA LEU A 149 -2.94 2.71 -5.87
C LEU A 149 -1.76 1.77 -6.17
N ILE A 150 -1.23 1.15 -5.12
CA ILE A 150 -0.08 0.25 -5.19
C ILE A 150 -0.55 -1.12 -4.72
N GLU A 151 -0.40 -2.14 -5.57
CA GLU A 151 -0.91 -3.48 -5.31
C GLU A 151 0.08 -4.56 -5.75
N SER A 152 -0.01 -5.76 -5.16
CA SER A 152 0.78 -6.90 -5.58
C SER A 152 0.40 -7.34 -6.99
N LEU A 153 1.41 -7.60 -7.79
CA LEU A 153 1.32 -8.26 -9.11
C LEU A 153 1.99 -9.62 -9.12
N GLY A 154 2.23 -10.19 -7.96
CA GLY A 154 2.69 -11.56 -7.80
C GLY A 154 3.93 -11.71 -6.95
N THR A 155 3.73 -12.24 -5.75
CA THR A 155 4.79 -12.71 -4.86
C THR A 155 5.30 -14.07 -5.34
N GLY A 156 6.61 -14.26 -5.40
CA GLY A 156 7.24 -15.47 -5.96
C GLY A 156 7.42 -15.43 -7.49
N PHE A 157 7.14 -14.32 -8.15
CA PHE A 157 7.24 -14.17 -9.61
C PHE A 157 8.20 -13.05 -10.02
N GLU A 158 8.99 -13.30 -11.07
CA GLU A 158 9.89 -12.30 -11.64
C GLU A 158 9.23 -11.39 -12.68
N GLN A 159 8.05 -11.77 -13.15
CA GLN A 159 7.21 -11.02 -14.08
C GLN A 159 5.79 -10.92 -13.51
N PRO A 160 5.03 -9.88 -13.86
CA PRO A 160 3.67 -9.70 -13.36
C PRO A 160 2.81 -10.96 -13.52
N ASN A 161 2.25 -11.41 -12.40
CA ASN A 161 1.29 -12.51 -12.33
C ASN A 161 0.17 -12.09 -11.35
N ARG A 162 -0.93 -11.59 -11.91
CA ARG A 162 -2.03 -11.04 -11.10
C ARG A 162 -2.60 -12.08 -10.14
N PRO A 163 -2.58 -11.83 -8.83
CA PRO A 163 -3.18 -12.74 -7.86
C PRO A 163 -4.67 -12.97 -8.20
N PRO A 164 -5.16 -14.21 -8.18
CA PRO A 164 -6.54 -14.53 -8.59
C PRO A 164 -7.61 -13.68 -7.88
N VAL A 165 -7.39 -13.36 -6.61
CA VAL A 165 -8.29 -12.54 -5.79
C VAL A 165 -8.33 -11.06 -6.22
N LEU A 166 -7.31 -10.58 -6.93
CA LEU A 166 -7.19 -9.19 -7.41
C LEU A 166 -7.54 -9.02 -8.89
N VAL A 167 -7.73 -10.10 -9.66
CA VAL A 167 -7.88 -10.03 -11.14
C VAL A 167 -8.98 -9.07 -11.56
N ASP A 168 -10.18 -9.18 -10.96
CA ASP A 168 -11.34 -8.36 -11.36
C ASP A 168 -11.17 -6.91 -10.92
N TYR A 169 -10.62 -6.66 -9.73
CA TYR A 169 -10.28 -5.33 -9.23
C TYR A 169 -9.24 -4.64 -10.11
N LEU A 170 -8.12 -5.30 -10.42
CA LEU A 170 -7.07 -4.73 -11.26
C LEU A 170 -7.53 -4.49 -12.70
N ARG A 171 -8.38 -5.39 -13.24
CA ARG A 171 -9.01 -5.18 -14.55
C ARG A 171 -9.92 -3.95 -14.52
N TYR A 172 -10.69 -3.78 -13.45
CA TYR A 172 -11.52 -2.59 -13.29
C TYR A 172 -10.68 -1.31 -13.37
N LEU A 173 -9.54 -1.23 -12.69
CA LEU A 173 -8.66 -0.06 -12.77
C LEU A 173 -8.17 0.19 -14.19
N ASP A 174 -7.71 -0.85 -14.90
CA ASP A 174 -7.23 -0.74 -16.28
C ASP A 174 -8.31 -0.23 -17.25
N GLU A 175 -9.58 -0.60 -17.01
CA GLU A 175 -10.71 -0.22 -17.87
C GLU A 175 -11.33 1.14 -17.51
N HIS A 176 -11.00 1.73 -16.33
CA HIS A 176 -11.63 2.94 -15.82
C HIS A 176 -10.69 4.15 -15.75
N GLY A 177 -9.73 4.22 -16.68
CA GLY A 177 -8.92 5.40 -16.92
C GLY A 177 -7.78 5.62 -15.92
N PHE A 178 -7.31 4.57 -15.29
CA PHE A 178 -6.04 4.60 -14.59
C PHE A 178 -4.90 4.30 -15.55
N ASP A 179 -3.87 5.14 -15.53
CA ASP A 179 -2.56 4.78 -16.07
C ASP A 179 -1.90 3.77 -15.14
N SER A 180 -0.99 2.92 -15.65
CA SER A 180 -0.32 1.93 -14.83
C SER A 180 1.12 1.66 -15.25
N THR A 181 1.89 1.20 -14.30
CA THR A 181 3.23 0.64 -14.48
C THR A 181 3.49 -0.44 -13.43
N TRP A 182 4.62 -1.12 -13.54
CA TRP A 182 5.05 -2.08 -12.52
C TRP A 182 6.55 -2.03 -12.28
N ILE A 183 6.97 -2.47 -11.10
CA ILE A 183 8.35 -2.55 -10.66
C ILE A 183 8.60 -3.85 -9.92
N ARG A 184 9.87 -4.23 -9.75
CA ARG A 184 10.29 -5.28 -8.83
C ARG A 184 10.50 -4.66 -7.44
N THR A 185 9.85 -5.23 -6.43
CA THR A 185 10.00 -4.87 -5.01
C THR A 185 10.38 -6.10 -4.19
N ASP A 186 11.36 -6.85 -4.67
CA ASP A 186 11.78 -8.13 -4.09
C ASP A 186 12.03 -8.04 -2.60
N TYR A 187 11.70 -9.12 -1.90
CA TYR A 187 12.10 -9.33 -0.51
C TYR A 187 13.56 -9.77 -0.45
N CYS A 188 14.31 -9.28 0.55
CA CYS A 188 15.64 -9.77 0.88
C CYS A 188 15.69 -10.15 2.36
N PHE A 189 15.68 -11.44 2.64
CA PHE A 189 15.76 -12.00 3.98
C PHE A 189 17.22 -12.30 4.35
N LYS A 190 17.52 -12.31 5.66
CA LYS A 190 18.88 -12.61 6.13
C LYS A 190 19.33 -14.02 5.83
N ASP A 191 18.38 -14.99 5.89
CA ASP A 191 18.58 -16.40 5.65
C ASP A 191 17.29 -17.09 5.22
N ARG A 192 17.38 -18.36 4.80
CA ARG A 192 16.25 -19.17 4.32
C ARG A 192 15.22 -19.43 5.43
N ALA A 193 15.65 -19.62 6.66
CA ALA A 193 14.74 -19.88 7.77
C ALA A 193 13.83 -18.66 8.05
N GLU A 194 14.37 -17.44 8.01
CA GLU A 194 13.57 -16.22 8.10
C GLU A 194 12.61 -16.05 6.91
N ALA A 195 13.10 -16.35 5.69
CA ALA A 195 12.27 -16.28 4.48
C ALA A 195 11.07 -17.23 4.58
N GLU A 196 11.30 -18.48 4.93
CA GLU A 196 10.25 -19.49 5.10
C GLU A 196 9.28 -19.12 6.22
N ASP A 197 9.77 -18.71 7.40
CA ASP A 197 8.92 -18.34 8.54
C ASP A 197 7.99 -17.17 8.22
N LEU A 198 8.53 -16.07 7.67
CA LEU A 198 7.75 -14.87 7.41
C LEU A 198 6.82 -15.02 6.21
N THR A 199 7.25 -15.71 5.14
CA THR A 199 6.39 -15.95 3.98
C THR A 199 5.27 -16.94 4.32
N GLN A 200 5.56 -18.00 5.06
CA GLN A 200 4.54 -18.93 5.54
C GLN A 200 3.53 -18.24 6.47
N PHE A 201 4.00 -17.38 7.36
CA PHE A 201 3.12 -16.63 8.27
C PHE A 201 2.09 -15.79 7.52
N PHE A 202 2.51 -15.07 6.47
CA PHE A 202 1.64 -14.11 5.80
C PHE A 202 0.88 -14.71 4.61
N PHE A 203 1.57 -15.48 3.77
CA PHE A 203 0.99 -16.02 2.52
C PHE A 203 0.44 -17.44 2.66
N GLY A 204 0.71 -18.11 3.79
CA GLY A 204 0.34 -19.51 4.01
C GLY A 204 1.39 -20.50 3.49
N GLU A 205 1.03 -21.77 3.38
CA GLU A 205 1.95 -22.88 3.06
C GLU A 205 2.51 -22.90 1.63
N ALA A 206 2.43 -21.82 0.89
CA ALA A 206 2.94 -21.79 -0.46
C ALA A 206 4.48 -21.83 -0.44
N SER A 207 5.06 -22.90 -1.01
CA SER A 207 6.49 -22.92 -1.33
C SER A 207 6.76 -21.86 -2.39
N MET A 208 7.39 -20.78 -1.99
CA MET A 208 7.73 -19.68 -2.90
C MET A 208 9.11 -19.90 -3.52
N PRO A 209 9.30 -19.58 -4.81
CA PRO A 209 10.63 -19.50 -5.40
C PRO A 209 11.50 -18.54 -4.59
N MET A 210 12.67 -19.01 -4.18
CA MET A 210 13.66 -18.21 -3.48
C MET A 210 15.07 -18.69 -3.83
N TRP A 211 16.02 -17.76 -3.88
CA TRP A 211 17.41 -18.06 -4.18
C TRP A 211 18.37 -17.30 -3.28
N ASP A 212 19.49 -17.94 -2.98
CA ASP A 212 20.55 -17.38 -2.16
C ASP A 212 21.40 -16.42 -3.00
N THR A 213 21.77 -15.30 -2.41
CA THR A 213 22.68 -14.28 -2.97
C THR A 213 23.64 -13.79 -1.89
N ASP A 214 24.64 -13.01 -2.28
CA ASP A 214 25.54 -12.36 -1.32
C ASP A 214 24.82 -11.36 -0.40
N ALA A 215 23.67 -10.81 -0.83
CA ALA A 215 22.86 -9.89 -0.03
C ALA A 215 21.91 -10.59 0.95
N GLY A 216 21.63 -11.89 0.75
CA GLY A 216 20.67 -12.68 1.50
C GLY A 216 19.82 -13.56 0.61
N VAL A 217 18.70 -14.04 1.14
CA VAL A 217 17.72 -14.87 0.41
C VAL A 217 16.69 -13.96 -0.25
N ILE A 218 16.60 -14.05 -1.56
CA ILE A 218 15.67 -13.24 -2.36
C ILE A 218 14.39 -14.04 -2.64
N VAL A 219 13.25 -13.41 -2.36
CA VAL A 219 11.93 -13.83 -2.88
C VAL A 219 11.45 -12.74 -3.84
N PRO A 220 11.17 -13.07 -5.11
CA PRO A 220 10.75 -12.08 -6.08
C PRO A 220 9.37 -11.53 -5.76
N GLU A 221 9.18 -10.23 -5.98
CA GLU A 221 7.90 -9.55 -5.87
C GLU A 221 7.71 -8.59 -7.04
N CYS A 222 6.56 -8.68 -7.67
CA CYS A 222 6.12 -7.69 -8.66
C CYS A 222 5.07 -6.79 -8.03
N THR A 223 5.30 -5.49 -8.07
CA THR A 223 4.38 -4.47 -7.55
C THR A 223 3.89 -3.59 -8.69
N GLY A 224 2.58 -3.45 -8.81
CA GLY A 224 1.93 -2.55 -9.75
C GLY A 224 1.58 -1.21 -9.09
N LEU A 225 1.66 -0.16 -9.87
CA LEU A 225 1.20 1.17 -9.52
C LEU A 225 0.15 1.59 -10.54
N TRP A 226 -1.04 1.96 -10.06
CA TRP A 226 -2.11 2.56 -10.87
C TRP A 226 -2.33 3.98 -10.40
N TRP A 227 -2.51 4.93 -11.32
CA TRP A 227 -2.79 6.31 -10.93
C TRP A 227 -3.78 6.99 -11.84
N GLN A 228 -4.51 7.95 -11.28
CA GLN A 228 -5.44 8.79 -12.02
C GLN A 228 -5.36 10.22 -11.50
N LYS A 229 -5.26 11.18 -12.43
CA LYS A 229 -5.33 12.61 -12.12
C LYS A 229 -6.76 13.11 -12.26
N PHE A 230 -7.25 13.80 -11.24
CA PHE A 230 -8.60 14.33 -11.24
C PHE A 230 -8.57 15.82 -11.62
N ASN A 231 -9.02 16.11 -12.84
CA ASN A 231 -9.23 17.49 -13.27
C ASN A 231 -10.51 18.03 -12.62
N ALA A 232 -10.54 19.32 -12.30
CA ALA A 232 -11.79 19.97 -11.94
C ALA A 232 -12.79 19.74 -13.08
N ASN A 233 -13.96 19.21 -12.78
CA ASN A 233 -15.06 19.29 -13.73
C ASN A 233 -15.32 20.79 -13.95
N ILE A 234 -15.04 21.24 -15.17
CA ILE A 234 -15.39 22.58 -15.65
C ILE A 234 -16.91 22.67 -15.71
#